data_4625466ee5b728ed516036b32e74fc34
#
_entry.id   4625466ee5b728ed516036b32e74fc34
#
_cell.length_a   1.000
_cell.length_b   1.000
_cell.length_c   1.000
_cell.angle_alpha   90.00
_cell.angle_beta   90.00
_cell.angle_gamma   90.00
#
_symmetry.space_group_name_H-M   'P 1'
#
loop_
_entity.id
_entity.type
_entity.pdbx_description
1 polymer ?
#
loop_
_entity_poly.entity_id
_entity_poly.type
_entity_poly.pdbx_seq_one_letter_code
_entity_poly.pdbx_strand_id
1 'polypeptide(L)'
;MRIMLLLMIGSLVAPLLGAVEVREFDDLEKQTRYEHLLKEVRCLVCQNQSLGDSDAELAKDLRDEIYSMIQSGQSEEEAISFLTDRYGDFVLYRPPFKSVTWLLWVGPVLFILAGGSIAFWPKRDKQRQANPKELTDEERLELDRLKRRID
;
A
#
# COMPACT_ATOMS: atom_id res chain seq x y z
N MET A 1 40.44 32.11 2.49
CA MET A 1 38.96 31.97 2.62
C MET A 1 38.39 30.92 1.67
N ARG A 2 38.73 30.89 0.36
CA ARG A 2 38.24 29.87 -0.61
C ARG A 2 38.71 28.44 -0.30
N ILE A 3 39.97 28.26 0.14
CA ILE A 3 40.54 26.94 0.47
C ILE A 3 39.89 26.35 1.75
N MET A 4 39.62 27.19 2.75
CA MET A 4 38.89 26.75 3.95
C MET A 4 37.47 26.31 3.64
N LEU A 5 36.77 26.96 2.70
CA LEU A 5 35.43 26.59 2.27
C LEU A 5 35.41 25.24 1.53
N LEU A 6 36.42 24.97 0.71
CA LEU A 6 36.58 23.69 0.00
C LEU A 6 36.91 22.53 0.95
N LEU A 7 37.68 22.77 2.01
CA LEU A 7 37.95 21.78 3.04
C LEU A 7 36.75 21.50 3.91
N MET A 8 35.91 22.48 4.19
CA MET A 8 34.62 22.26 4.89
C MET A 8 33.62 21.46 4.05
N ILE A 9 33.52 21.72 2.75
CA ILE A 9 32.65 20.98 1.84
C ILE A 9 33.15 19.54 1.65
N GLY A 10 34.47 19.32 1.59
CA GLY A 10 35.06 17.98 1.50
C GLY A 10 34.81 17.11 2.75
N SER A 11 34.72 17.72 3.92
CA SER A 11 34.44 17.00 5.18
C SER A 11 32.97 16.59 5.33
N LEU A 12 32.04 17.20 4.59
CA LEU A 12 30.60 16.90 4.67
C LEU A 12 30.19 15.71 3.80
N VAL A 13 31.08 15.25 2.91
CA VAL A 13 30.90 14.10 2.01
C VAL A 13 31.70 12.90 2.53
N ALA A 14 31.75 12.69 3.85
CA ALA A 14 32.12 11.38 4.37
C ALA A 14 31.01 10.40 3.96
N PRO A 15 31.32 9.38 3.12
CA PRO A 15 30.29 8.39 2.79
C PRO A 15 29.87 7.71 4.11
N LEU A 16 28.60 7.81 4.46
CA LEU A 16 27.94 6.90 5.38
C LEU A 16 27.94 5.51 4.70
N LEU A 17 29.12 4.89 4.64
CA LEU A 17 29.27 3.47 4.37
C LEU A 17 28.76 2.76 5.63
N GLY A 18 27.44 2.63 5.74
CA GLY A 18 26.85 1.62 6.61
C GLY A 18 27.52 0.30 6.22
N ALA A 19 28.27 -0.28 7.14
CA ALA A 19 28.90 -1.56 6.91
C ALA A 19 27.76 -2.61 6.80
N VAL A 20 27.31 -2.86 5.59
CA VAL A 20 26.51 -4.07 5.31
C VAL A 20 27.45 -5.23 5.63
N GLU A 21 27.14 -5.96 6.69
CA GLU A 21 27.86 -7.16 7.07
C GLU A 21 27.67 -8.19 5.95
N VAL A 22 28.72 -8.32 5.10
CA VAL A 22 28.71 -9.27 3.98
C VAL A 22 28.88 -10.66 4.56
N ARG A 23 27.84 -11.46 4.45
CA ARG A 23 27.87 -12.88 4.83
C ARG A 23 28.34 -13.71 3.66
N GLU A 24 29.34 -14.57 3.87
CA GLU A 24 29.85 -15.48 2.85
C GLU A 24 28.98 -16.72 2.77
N PHE A 25 28.62 -17.09 1.54
CA PHE A 25 27.90 -18.31 1.22
C PHE A 25 28.76 -19.14 0.26
N ASP A 26 28.73 -20.46 0.44
CA ASP A 26 29.37 -21.40 -0.45
C ASP A 26 28.69 -21.50 -1.83
N ASP A 27 27.43 -21.08 -1.89
CA ASP A 27 26.54 -21.17 -3.04
C ASP A 27 25.88 -19.81 -3.35
N LEU A 28 25.99 -19.37 -4.60
CA LEU A 28 25.40 -18.13 -5.10
C LEU A 28 23.87 -18.14 -5.00
N GLU A 29 23.22 -19.32 -5.12
CA GLU A 29 21.80 -19.44 -4.97
C GLU A 29 21.35 -19.15 -3.54
N LYS A 30 22.08 -19.68 -2.55
CA LYS A 30 21.82 -19.40 -1.12
C LYS A 30 22.01 -17.93 -0.81
N GLN A 31 23.07 -17.31 -1.34
CA GLN A 31 23.29 -15.89 -1.19
C GLN A 31 22.14 -15.07 -1.75
N THR A 32 21.67 -15.38 -2.96
CA THR A 32 20.57 -14.66 -3.62
C THR A 32 19.28 -14.78 -2.81
N ARG A 33 18.94 -15.96 -2.29
CA ARG A 33 17.79 -16.19 -1.42
C ARG A 33 17.88 -15.40 -0.12
N TYR A 34 19.05 -15.38 0.50
CA TYR A 34 19.29 -14.62 1.71
C TYR A 34 19.09 -13.12 1.48
N GLU A 35 19.72 -12.54 0.44
CA GLU A 35 19.58 -11.13 0.09
C GLU A 35 18.13 -10.75 -0.26
N HIS A 36 17.39 -11.66 -0.90
CA HIS A 36 15.97 -11.46 -1.19
C HIS A 36 15.15 -11.38 0.10
N LEU A 37 15.34 -12.34 1.02
CA LEU A 37 14.67 -12.34 2.32
C LEU A 37 14.96 -11.07 3.13
N LEU A 38 16.21 -10.60 3.15
CA LEU A 38 16.57 -9.38 3.86
C LEU A 38 15.83 -8.13 3.35
N LYS A 39 15.46 -8.11 2.06
CA LYS A 39 14.68 -7.02 1.45
C LYS A 39 13.19 -7.17 1.68
N GLU A 40 12.68 -8.40 1.77
CA GLU A 40 11.27 -8.70 1.92
C GLU A 40 10.80 -8.64 3.38
N VAL A 41 11.70 -8.92 4.31
CA VAL A 41 11.43 -8.91 5.74
C VAL A 41 11.69 -7.52 6.32
N ARG A 42 10.73 -7.05 7.12
CA ARG A 42 10.73 -5.75 7.78
C ARG A 42 11.31 -5.83 9.19
N CYS A 43 12.12 -4.87 9.57
CA CYS A 43 12.53 -4.72 10.96
C CYS A 43 11.38 -4.13 11.79
N LEU A 44 10.91 -4.87 12.79
CA LEU A 44 9.72 -4.50 13.59
C LEU A 44 9.94 -3.31 14.53
N VAL A 45 11.21 -2.96 14.84
CA VAL A 45 11.58 -1.88 15.77
C VAL A 45 12.20 -0.67 15.04
N CYS A 46 12.28 -0.69 13.71
CA CYS A 46 13.05 0.27 12.91
C CYS A 46 12.19 1.01 11.91
N GLN A 47 11.33 1.89 12.30
CA GLN A 47 10.60 2.83 11.42
C GLN A 47 10.30 2.30 10.00
N ASN A 48 9.96 1.02 9.87
CA ASN A 48 9.62 0.37 8.60
C ASN A 48 10.80 0.07 7.63
N GLN A 49 12.04 0.03 8.11
CA GLN A 49 13.20 -0.37 7.31
C GLN A 49 13.21 -1.88 7.05
N SER A 50 13.87 -2.29 5.97
CA SER A 50 14.15 -3.71 5.73
C SER A 50 15.18 -4.26 6.73
N LEU A 51 15.25 -5.59 6.88
CA LEU A 51 16.31 -6.18 7.68
C LEU A 51 17.71 -5.89 7.10
N GLY A 52 17.81 -5.73 5.78
CA GLY A 52 19.07 -5.41 5.12
C GLY A 52 19.55 -3.99 5.42
N ASP A 53 18.64 -3.05 5.64
CA ASP A 53 18.94 -1.63 5.80
C ASP A 53 18.99 -1.20 7.29
N SER A 54 18.68 -2.09 8.23
CA SER A 54 18.56 -1.77 9.64
C SER A 54 19.78 -2.17 10.45
N ASP A 55 20.31 -1.23 11.23
CA ASP A 55 21.43 -1.44 12.18
C ASP A 55 20.95 -1.83 13.60
N ALA A 56 19.64 -1.99 13.82
CA ALA A 56 19.10 -2.38 15.10
C ALA A 56 19.60 -3.77 15.51
N GLU A 57 19.77 -3.97 16.81
CA GLU A 57 20.24 -5.24 17.38
C GLU A 57 19.32 -6.40 16.99
N LEU A 58 18.00 -6.22 17.11
CA LEU A 58 17.03 -7.23 16.65
C LEU A 58 17.16 -7.54 15.16
N ALA A 59 17.49 -6.56 14.32
CA ALA A 59 17.68 -6.82 12.90
C ALA A 59 18.93 -7.68 12.65
N LYS A 60 19.98 -7.51 13.45
CA LYS A 60 21.18 -8.35 13.40
C LYS A 60 20.86 -9.78 13.79
N ASP A 61 20.16 -9.96 14.92
CA ASP A 61 19.74 -11.29 15.39
C ASP A 61 18.89 -12.02 14.35
N LEU A 62 17.93 -11.31 13.74
CA LEU A 62 17.09 -11.90 12.68
C LEU A 62 17.87 -12.24 11.42
N ARG A 63 18.87 -11.43 11.04
CA ARG A 63 19.77 -11.77 9.93
C ARG A 63 20.58 -13.02 10.22
N ASP A 64 21.05 -13.20 11.45
CA ASP A 64 21.78 -14.39 11.86
C ASP A 64 20.90 -15.63 11.82
N GLU A 65 19.67 -15.51 12.27
CA GLU A 65 18.69 -16.61 12.21
C GLU A 65 18.39 -17.00 10.77
N ILE A 66 18.07 -16.03 9.89
CA ILE A 66 17.81 -16.29 8.46
C ILE A 66 19.05 -16.92 7.80
N TYR A 67 20.25 -16.41 8.11
CA TYR A 67 21.50 -16.97 7.60
C TYR A 67 21.64 -18.44 7.97
N SER A 68 21.42 -18.79 9.24
CA SER A 68 21.49 -20.16 9.75
C SER A 68 20.47 -21.08 9.04
N MET A 69 19.24 -20.58 8.82
CA MET A 69 18.19 -21.34 8.14
C MET A 69 18.57 -21.63 6.68
N ILE A 70 19.03 -20.64 5.94
CA ILE A 70 19.45 -20.80 4.53
C ILE A 70 20.70 -21.70 4.41
N GLN A 71 21.67 -21.56 5.33
CA GLN A 71 22.84 -22.44 5.37
C GLN A 71 22.47 -23.90 5.62
N SER A 72 21.49 -24.16 6.50
CA SER A 72 21.00 -25.51 6.76
C SER A 72 20.15 -26.11 5.63
N GLY A 73 19.93 -25.35 4.53
CA GLY A 73 19.21 -25.80 3.35
C GLY A 73 17.70 -25.62 3.42
N GLN A 74 17.19 -24.84 4.38
CA GLN A 74 15.77 -24.51 4.44
C GLN A 74 15.38 -23.63 3.25
N SER A 75 14.13 -23.75 2.81
CA SER A 75 13.60 -22.93 1.73
C SER A 75 13.27 -21.52 2.21
N GLU A 76 13.06 -20.61 1.27
CA GLU A 76 12.66 -19.24 1.55
C GLU A 76 11.26 -19.19 2.22
N GLU A 77 10.35 -20.07 1.77
CA GLU A 77 9.00 -20.21 2.33
C GLU A 77 9.03 -20.70 3.78
N GLU A 78 9.94 -21.63 4.11
CA GLU A 78 10.12 -22.12 5.48
C GLU A 78 10.62 -20.99 6.39
N ALA A 79 11.59 -20.20 5.93
CA ALA A 79 12.10 -19.04 6.66
C ALA A 79 11.00 -17.98 6.87
N ILE A 80 10.20 -17.68 5.85
CA ILE A 80 9.06 -16.77 5.94
C ILE A 80 8.01 -17.31 6.93
N SER A 81 7.68 -18.60 6.86
CA SER A 81 6.73 -19.21 7.79
C SER A 81 7.20 -19.11 9.23
N PHE A 82 8.47 -19.43 9.49
CA PHE A 82 9.07 -19.30 10.82
C PHE A 82 8.95 -17.86 11.36
N LEU A 83 9.28 -16.86 10.54
CA LEU A 83 9.22 -15.46 10.93
C LEU A 83 7.78 -15.00 11.16
N THR A 84 6.85 -15.39 10.31
CA THR A 84 5.43 -15.01 10.44
C THR A 84 4.76 -15.69 11.63
N ASP A 85 5.12 -16.93 11.96
CA ASP A 85 4.60 -17.64 13.12
C ASP A 85 5.04 -17.01 14.45
N ARG A 86 6.26 -16.47 14.47
CA ARG A 86 6.84 -15.87 15.68
C ARG A 86 6.51 -14.38 15.84
N TYR A 87 6.48 -13.63 14.74
CA TYR A 87 6.36 -12.16 14.75
C TYR A 87 5.08 -11.65 14.08
N GLY A 88 4.30 -12.54 13.47
CA GLY A 88 3.08 -12.18 12.75
C GLY A 88 3.33 -11.69 11.33
N ASP A 89 2.26 -11.55 10.54
CA ASP A 89 2.33 -11.16 9.12
C ASP A 89 2.92 -9.75 8.89
N PHE A 90 2.98 -8.92 9.92
CA PHE A 90 3.59 -7.58 9.84
C PHE A 90 5.09 -7.58 9.57
N VAL A 91 5.74 -8.73 9.75
CA VAL A 91 7.16 -8.90 9.41
C VAL A 91 7.41 -8.83 7.91
N LEU A 92 6.39 -8.97 7.07
CA LEU A 92 6.51 -8.93 5.63
C LEU A 92 6.05 -7.59 5.05
N TYR A 93 6.76 -7.09 4.03
CA TYR A 93 6.31 -5.92 3.27
C TYR A 93 5.07 -6.22 2.44
N ARG A 94 4.95 -7.43 1.94
CA ARG A 94 3.81 -7.89 1.15
C ARG A 94 2.92 -8.78 1.99
N PRO A 95 1.73 -8.30 2.40
CA PRO A 95 0.83 -9.12 3.17
C PRO A 95 0.39 -10.34 2.34
N PRO A 96 0.48 -11.56 2.89
CA PRO A 96 0.08 -12.78 2.19
C PRO A 96 -1.43 -12.77 1.93
N PHE A 97 -1.86 -13.43 0.85
CA PHE A 97 -3.27 -13.68 0.56
C PHE A 97 -3.84 -14.70 1.54
N LYS A 98 -4.32 -14.23 2.68
CA LYS A 98 -4.99 -15.04 3.69
C LYS A 98 -6.48 -14.68 3.76
N SER A 99 -7.28 -15.54 4.38
CA SER A 99 -8.72 -15.28 4.59
C SER A 99 -8.99 -13.94 5.30
N VAL A 100 -8.10 -13.54 6.20
CA VAL A 100 -8.19 -12.26 6.93
C VAL A 100 -7.87 -11.05 6.03
N THR A 101 -6.94 -11.21 5.08
CA THR A 101 -6.53 -10.12 4.17
C THR A 101 -7.33 -10.08 2.86
N TRP A 102 -8.19 -11.07 2.60
CA TRP A 102 -9.01 -11.14 1.39
C TRP A 102 -9.85 -9.86 1.18
N LEU A 103 -10.47 -9.36 2.25
CA LEU A 103 -11.30 -8.16 2.20
C LEU A 103 -10.48 -6.91 1.79
N LEU A 104 -9.20 -6.85 2.15
CA LEU A 104 -8.30 -5.75 1.78
C LEU A 104 -8.08 -5.70 0.26
N TRP A 105 -8.01 -6.87 -0.39
CA TRP A 105 -7.76 -6.96 -1.83
C TRP A 105 -9.02 -6.84 -2.67
N VAL A 106 -10.12 -7.43 -2.21
CA VAL A 106 -11.41 -7.45 -2.94
C VAL A 106 -12.27 -6.23 -2.60
N GLY A 107 -12.11 -5.67 -1.40
CA GLY A 107 -12.89 -4.52 -0.92
C GLY A 107 -12.93 -3.33 -1.89
N PRO A 108 -11.80 -2.81 -2.36
CA PRO A 108 -11.79 -1.69 -3.30
C PRO A 108 -12.54 -1.97 -4.60
N VAL A 109 -12.41 -3.18 -5.13
CA VAL A 109 -13.09 -3.59 -6.36
C VAL A 109 -14.61 -3.63 -6.15
N LEU A 110 -15.06 -4.23 -5.05
CA LEU A 110 -16.49 -4.26 -4.69
C LEU A 110 -17.04 -2.85 -4.47
N PHE A 111 -16.25 -1.97 -3.86
CA PHE A 111 -16.67 -0.58 -3.62
C PHE A 111 -16.85 0.20 -4.91
N ILE A 112 -15.93 0.02 -5.88
CA ILE A 112 -16.02 0.63 -7.21
C ILE A 112 -17.21 0.08 -7.98
N LEU A 113 -17.44 -1.23 -7.94
CA LEU A 113 -18.58 -1.86 -8.61
C LEU A 113 -19.92 -1.42 -8.00
N ALA A 114 -20.02 -1.36 -6.67
CA ALA A 114 -21.22 -0.89 -5.98
C ALA A 114 -21.48 0.59 -6.23
N GLY A 115 -20.48 1.45 -6.09
CA GLY A 115 -20.58 2.87 -6.38
C GLY A 115 -20.89 3.16 -7.85
N GLY A 116 -20.23 2.44 -8.76
CA GLY A 116 -20.51 2.51 -10.19
C GLY A 116 -21.94 2.10 -10.52
N SER A 117 -22.44 1.00 -9.97
CA SER A 117 -23.81 0.56 -10.20
C SER A 117 -24.86 1.57 -9.71
N ILE A 118 -24.60 2.22 -8.57
CA ILE A 118 -25.47 3.30 -8.05
C ILE A 118 -25.40 4.53 -8.96
N ALA A 119 -24.21 4.91 -9.42
CA ALA A 119 -24.02 6.06 -10.28
C ALA A 119 -24.62 5.86 -11.69
N PHE A 120 -24.51 4.63 -12.22
CA PHE A 120 -25.07 4.24 -13.51
C PHE A 120 -26.52 3.74 -13.40
N TRP A 121 -27.06 3.58 -12.17
CA TRP A 121 -28.49 3.28 -12.03
C TRP A 121 -29.26 4.37 -12.75
N PRO A 122 -29.97 4.04 -13.83
CA PRO A 122 -30.55 5.05 -14.69
C PRO A 122 -31.49 5.90 -13.86
N LYS A 123 -31.29 7.25 -13.91
CA LYS A 123 -32.24 8.26 -13.41
C LYS A 123 -33.56 8.20 -14.21
N ARG A 124 -34.04 6.99 -14.48
CA ARG A 124 -35.25 6.73 -15.29
C ARG A 124 -36.50 7.32 -14.68
N ASP A 125 -36.47 7.59 -13.38
CA ASP A 125 -37.66 8.04 -12.67
C ASP A 125 -37.80 9.58 -12.63
N LYS A 126 -36.67 10.33 -12.75
CA LYS A 126 -36.76 11.81 -12.80
C LYS A 126 -37.26 12.36 -14.11
N GLN A 127 -37.15 11.61 -15.21
CA GLN A 127 -37.63 12.05 -16.53
C GLN A 127 -39.13 11.77 -16.71
N ARG A 128 -39.73 10.89 -15.88
CA ARG A 128 -41.17 10.65 -15.88
C ARG A 128 -41.94 11.73 -15.10
N GLN A 129 -41.30 12.43 -14.17
CA GLN A 129 -41.89 13.55 -13.43
C GLN A 129 -41.64 14.92 -14.09
N ALA A 130 -40.76 15.01 -15.10
CA ALA A 130 -40.51 16.20 -15.88
C ALA A 130 -41.33 16.23 -17.19
N ASN A 131 -42.32 15.36 -17.34
CA ASN A 131 -43.38 15.61 -18.31
C ASN A 131 -44.24 16.73 -17.72
N PRO A 132 -44.19 17.96 -18.27
CA PRO A 132 -45.06 19.03 -17.77
C PRO A 132 -46.47 18.48 -17.89
N LYS A 133 -47.13 18.28 -16.73
CA LYS A 133 -48.55 17.96 -16.69
C LYS A 133 -49.20 18.99 -17.60
N GLU A 134 -49.73 18.55 -18.75
CA GLU A 134 -50.50 19.45 -19.63
C GLU A 134 -51.51 20.08 -18.73
N LEU A 135 -51.43 21.43 -18.63
CA LEU A 135 -52.38 22.21 -17.85
C LEU A 135 -53.77 21.85 -18.35
N THR A 136 -54.61 21.44 -17.45
CA THR A 136 -56.02 21.23 -17.76
C THR A 136 -56.60 22.52 -18.33
N ASP A 137 -57.60 22.44 -19.20
CA ASP A 137 -58.19 23.63 -19.80
C ASP A 137 -58.71 24.65 -18.76
N GLU A 138 -59.13 24.20 -17.60
CA GLU A 138 -59.47 25.04 -16.45
C GLU A 138 -58.27 25.82 -15.88
N GLU A 139 -57.13 25.17 -15.73
CA GLU A 139 -55.89 25.81 -15.25
C GLU A 139 -55.36 26.82 -16.25
N ARG A 140 -55.54 26.61 -17.57
CA ARG A 140 -55.21 27.58 -18.60
C ARG A 140 -56.09 28.80 -18.56
N LEU A 141 -57.38 28.61 -18.35
CA LEU A 141 -58.37 29.72 -18.18
C LEU A 141 -58.10 30.56 -16.95
N GLU A 142 -57.72 29.95 -15.83
CA GLU A 142 -57.29 30.69 -14.63
C GLU A 142 -56.01 31.50 -14.86
N LEU A 143 -55.04 30.91 -15.51
CA LEU A 143 -53.77 31.60 -15.85
C LEU A 143 -54.01 32.80 -16.78
N ASP A 144 -54.90 32.70 -17.76
CA ASP A 144 -55.28 33.77 -18.65
C ASP A 144 -56.11 34.88 -17.91
N ARG A 145 -56.92 34.53 -16.92
CA ARG A 145 -57.59 35.48 -16.06
C ARG A 145 -56.63 36.26 -15.18
N LEU A 146 -55.64 35.58 -14.62
CA LEU A 146 -54.61 36.22 -13.80
C LEU A 146 -53.71 37.14 -14.62
N LYS A 147 -53.32 36.74 -15.82
CA LYS A 147 -52.55 37.61 -16.73
C LYS A 147 -53.29 38.91 -17.09
N ARG A 148 -54.57 38.82 -17.42
CA ARG A 148 -55.41 40.00 -17.72
C ARG A 148 -55.67 40.94 -16.53
N ARG A 149 -55.33 40.52 -15.30
CA ARG A 149 -55.48 41.33 -14.09
C ARG A 149 -54.21 42.09 -13.73
N ILE A 150 -53.09 41.73 -14.36
CA ILE A 150 -51.77 42.29 -14.09
C ILE A 150 -51.40 43.35 -15.18
N ASP A 151 -51.98 43.24 -16.39
CA ASP A 151 -51.88 44.25 -17.43
C ASP A 151 -53.00 45.30 -17.23
#